data_2b43a2b3854afc6ee7609773a96505c3
#
_entry.id   2b43a2b3854afc6ee7609773a96505c3
#
_cell.length_a   1.000
_cell.length_b   1.000
_cell.length_c   1.000
_cell.angle_alpha   90.00
_cell.angle_beta   90.00
_cell.angle_gamma   90.00
#
_symmetry.space_group_name_H-M   'P 1'
#
loop_
_entity.id
_entity.type
_entity.pdbx_description
1 polymer ?
#
loop_
_entity_poly.entity_id
_entity_poly.type
_entity_poly.pdbx_seq_one_letter_code
_entity_poly.pdbx_strand_id
1 'polypeptide(L)' 'AGRILAYHVCDWLQPTEDLLEDRGMPGDGVIDLRRLRGMVEAAGYDGCCEIEIFSEKNWWRRDPDEVLRVCVERYARAV' A
#
# COMPACT_ATOMS: atom_id res chain seq x y z
N ALA A 1 18.60 -8.00 5.32
CA ALA A 1 18.90 -8.28 3.99
C ALA A 1 19.37 -7.05 3.20
N GLY A 2 20.65 -7.06 2.88
CA GLY A 2 21.28 -5.95 2.17
C GLY A 2 20.85 -5.80 0.71
N ARG A 3 19.95 -6.65 0.24
CA ARG A 3 19.48 -6.63 -1.16
C ARG A 3 18.10 -6.00 -1.34
N ILE A 4 17.38 -5.72 -0.27
CA ILE A 4 16.08 -5.06 -0.34
C ILE A 4 16.34 -3.56 -0.42
N LEU A 5 16.00 -2.95 -1.57
CA LEU A 5 16.28 -1.55 -1.84
C LEU A 5 15.07 -0.66 -1.64
N ALA A 6 13.86 -1.21 -1.73
CA ALA A 6 12.62 -0.46 -1.57
C ALA A 6 11.50 -1.40 -1.13
N TYR A 7 10.47 -0.83 -0.49
CA TYR A 7 9.28 -1.57 -0.12
C TYR A 7 8.05 -0.71 -0.40
N HIS A 8 7.29 -1.11 -1.41
CA HIS A 8 6.06 -0.43 -1.83
C HIS A 8 4.86 -1.26 -1.42
N VAL A 9 3.81 -0.60 -0.96
CA VAL A 9 2.60 -1.27 -0.50
C VAL A 9 1.35 -0.70 -1.17
N CYS A 10 0.44 -1.59 -1.47
CA CYS A 10 -0.95 -1.29 -1.80
C CYS A 10 -1.77 -2.46 -1.30
N ASP A 11 -3.08 -2.36 -1.38
CA ASP A 11 -3.93 -3.49 -1.03
C ASP A 11 -4.51 -4.14 -2.29
N TRP A 12 -5.07 -5.32 -2.13
CA TRP A 12 -5.68 -6.08 -3.20
C TRP A 12 -7.17 -6.19 -2.97
N LEU A 13 -7.95 -5.58 -3.85
CA LEU A 13 -9.41 -5.61 -3.77
C LEU A 13 -9.94 -6.95 -4.24
N GLN A 14 -11.00 -7.42 -3.59
CA GLN A 14 -11.68 -8.64 -4.00
C GLN A 14 -13.18 -8.41 -3.99
N PRO A 15 -13.83 -8.45 -5.17
CA PRO A 15 -13.23 -8.66 -6.48
C PRO A 15 -12.44 -7.43 -6.98
N THR A 16 -11.45 -7.68 -7.81
CA THR A 16 -10.76 -6.62 -8.53
C THR A 16 -11.27 -6.56 -9.97
N GLU A 17 -11.38 -5.35 -10.51
CA GLU A 17 -11.80 -5.14 -11.89
C GLU A 17 -10.64 -5.19 -12.88
N ASP A 18 -9.42 -4.91 -12.41
CA ASP A 18 -8.23 -4.86 -13.25
C ASP A 18 -7.00 -5.20 -12.41
N LEU A 19 -6.19 -6.13 -12.87
CA LEU A 19 -5.04 -6.61 -12.11
C LEU A 19 -3.96 -5.55 -11.89
N LEU A 20 -3.91 -4.53 -12.74
CA LEU A 20 -2.88 -3.49 -12.64
C LEU A 20 -3.44 -2.17 -12.12
N GLU A 21 -4.61 -1.76 -12.60
CA GLU A 21 -5.12 -0.40 -12.44
C GLU A 21 -6.23 -0.27 -11.38
N ASP A 22 -6.50 -1.33 -10.63
CA ASP A 22 -7.54 -1.34 -9.58
C ASP A 22 -6.96 -1.82 -8.25
N ARG A 23 -5.84 -1.24 -7.86
CA ARG A 23 -5.23 -1.53 -6.56
C ARG A 23 -5.96 -0.80 -5.44
N GLY A 24 -5.89 -1.35 -4.25
CA GLY A 24 -6.58 -0.81 -3.09
C GLY A 24 -5.72 0.06 -2.21
N MET A 25 -6.36 1.03 -1.55
CA MET A 25 -5.75 1.75 -0.44
C MET A 25 -5.50 0.74 0.70
N PRO A 26 -4.37 0.82 1.41
CA PRO A 26 -4.12 -0.06 2.54
C PRO A 26 -5.31 -0.10 3.50
N GLY A 27 -5.74 -1.30 3.85
CA GLY A 27 -6.89 -1.53 4.70
C GLY A 27 -8.21 -1.78 3.97
N ASP A 28 -8.28 -1.52 2.65
CA ASP A 28 -9.50 -1.73 1.88
C ASP A 28 -9.58 -3.12 1.24
N GLY A 29 -8.51 -3.89 1.29
CA GLY A 29 -8.45 -5.18 0.62
C GLY A 29 -8.13 -6.34 1.54
N VAL A 30 -7.54 -7.38 0.96
CA VAL A 30 -7.36 -8.67 1.63
C VAL A 30 -5.93 -8.97 2.08
N ILE A 31 -4.98 -8.05 1.83
CA ILE A 31 -3.58 -8.28 2.18
C ILE A 31 -3.33 -7.94 3.65
N ASP A 32 -2.69 -8.84 4.37
CA ASP A 32 -2.21 -8.55 5.72
C ASP A 32 -0.89 -7.76 5.62
N LEU A 33 -1.01 -6.46 5.38
CA LEU A 33 0.14 -5.59 5.14
C LEU A 33 1.03 -5.45 6.36
N ARG A 34 0.45 -5.43 7.55
CA ARG A 34 1.20 -5.30 8.79
C ARG A 34 2.11 -6.50 9.02
N ARG A 35 1.60 -7.69 8.72
CA ARG A 35 2.40 -8.92 8.81
C ARG A 35 3.54 -8.93 7.81
N LEU A 36 3.26 -8.55 6.55
CA LEU A 36 4.29 -8.50 5.51
C LEU A 36 5.38 -7.48 5.84
N ARG A 37 4.99 -6.31 6.34
CA ARG A 37 5.96 -5.31 6.78
C ARG A 37 6.85 -5.86 7.89
N GLY A 38 6.28 -6.55 8.87
CA GLY A 38 7.06 -7.19 9.93
C GLY A 38 8.09 -8.17 9.41
N MET A 39 7.72 -8.95 8.38
CA MET A 39 8.63 -9.90 7.75
C MET A 39 9.78 -9.20 7.03
N VAL A 40 9.49 -8.11 6.31
CA VAL A 40 10.50 -7.32 5.60
C VAL A 40 11.46 -6.66 6.59
N GLU A 41 10.94 -6.10 7.66
CA GLU A 41 11.77 -5.50 8.72
C GLU A 41 12.63 -6.54 9.44
N ALA A 42 12.06 -7.72 9.71
CA ALA A 42 12.82 -8.81 10.33
C ALA A 42 13.97 -9.31 9.43
N ALA A 43 13.83 -9.15 8.11
CA ALA A 43 14.89 -9.47 7.16
C ALA A 43 15.98 -8.39 7.09
N GLY A 44 15.86 -7.31 7.86
CA GLY A 44 16.89 -6.27 7.96
C GLY A 44 16.62 -5.00 7.16
N TYR A 45 15.44 -4.85 6.56
CA TYR A 45 15.11 -3.63 5.85
C TYR A 45 14.73 -2.52 6.84
N ASP A 46 15.38 -1.37 6.71
CA ASP A 46 15.15 -0.21 7.58
C ASP A 46 14.82 1.05 6.78
N GLY A 47 14.54 0.91 5.48
CA GLY A 47 14.17 2.03 4.62
C GLY A 47 12.70 2.42 4.74
N CYS A 48 12.28 3.30 3.84
CA CYS A 48 10.91 3.78 3.80
C CYS A 48 9.94 2.68 3.33
N CYS A 49 8.74 2.71 3.87
CA CYS A 49 7.60 1.96 3.36
C CYS A 49 6.75 2.95 2.55
N GLU A 50 6.64 2.74 1.26
CA GLU A 50 6.01 3.69 0.35
C GLU A 50 4.66 3.16 -0.15
N ILE A 51 3.62 3.97 -0.02
CA ILE A 51 2.31 3.60 -0.55
C ILE A 51 2.30 3.92 -2.05
N GLU A 52 2.03 2.89 -2.86
CA GLU A 52 1.98 3.01 -4.31
C GLU A 52 0.71 2.32 -4.82
N ILE A 53 -0.27 3.12 -5.27
CA ILE A 53 -1.59 2.61 -5.64
C ILE A 53 -1.90 2.98 -7.09
N PHE A 54 -1.85 1.98 -7.98
CA PHE A 54 -2.37 2.13 -9.33
C PHE A 54 -3.88 1.97 -9.30
N SER A 55 -4.60 3.07 -9.42
CA SER A 55 -6.06 3.10 -9.27
C SER A 55 -6.66 4.15 -10.20
N GLU A 56 -6.73 3.83 -11.47
CA GLU A 56 -7.14 4.76 -12.53
C GLU A 56 -8.56 5.30 -12.31
N LYS A 57 -9.48 4.43 -11.90
CA LYS A 57 -10.91 4.79 -11.79
C LYS A 57 -11.33 5.24 -10.41
N ASN A 58 -10.46 5.21 -9.42
CA ASN A 58 -10.79 5.59 -8.05
C ASN A 58 -9.79 6.60 -7.50
N TRP A 59 -8.67 6.13 -6.91
CA TRP A 59 -7.78 7.02 -6.17
C TRP A 59 -7.10 8.07 -7.05
N TRP A 60 -6.76 7.73 -8.28
CA TRP A 60 -6.15 8.69 -9.20
C TRP A 60 -7.12 9.78 -9.67
N ARG A 61 -8.42 9.63 -9.42
CA ARG A 61 -9.45 10.63 -9.77
C ARG A 61 -9.86 11.49 -8.60
N ARG A 62 -9.39 11.20 -7.41
CA ARG A 62 -9.74 11.96 -6.21
C ARG A 62 -8.82 13.16 -6.04
N ASP A 63 -9.26 14.11 -5.21
CA ASP A 63 -8.43 15.25 -4.83
C ASP A 63 -7.12 14.77 -4.20
N PRO A 64 -5.96 15.26 -4.68
CA PRO A 64 -4.66 14.83 -4.13
C PRO A 64 -4.52 15.01 -2.63
N ASP A 65 -5.05 16.09 -2.08
CA ASP A 65 -4.97 16.33 -0.63
C ASP A 65 -5.77 15.30 0.16
N GLU A 66 -6.93 14.90 -0.35
CA GLU A 66 -7.71 13.82 0.24
C GLU A 66 -6.92 12.51 0.22
N VAL A 67 -6.32 12.17 -0.90
CA VAL A 67 -5.55 10.94 -1.05
C VAL A 67 -4.39 10.90 -0.07
N LEU A 68 -3.63 12.00 0.05
CA LEU A 68 -2.52 12.07 0.99
C LEU A 68 -2.98 11.91 2.44
N ARG A 69 -4.08 12.54 2.81
CA ARG A 69 -4.63 12.42 4.16
C ARG A 69 -5.03 10.98 4.47
N VAL A 70 -5.67 10.31 3.52
CA VAL A 70 -6.08 8.92 3.69
C VAL A 70 -4.85 7.99 3.74
N CYS A 71 -3.84 8.24 2.94
CA CYS A 71 -2.59 7.48 2.99
C CYS A 71 -1.94 7.54 4.37
N VAL A 72 -1.86 8.71 4.97
CA VAL A 72 -1.28 8.88 6.31
C VAL A 72 -2.09 8.11 7.35
N GLU A 73 -3.41 8.22 7.32
CA GLU A 73 -4.28 7.51 8.25
C GLU A 73 -4.15 5.99 8.10
N ARG A 74 -4.18 5.50 6.87
CA ARG A 74 -4.11 4.07 6.60
C ARG A 74 -2.73 3.49 6.89
N TYR A 75 -1.68 4.24 6.68
CA TYR A 75 -0.34 3.82 7.07
C TYR A 75 -0.28 3.53 8.57
N ALA A 76 -0.82 4.42 9.38
CA ALA A 76 -0.83 4.24 10.83
C ALA A 76 -1.71 3.08 11.29
N ARG A 77 -2.82 2.81 10.58
CA ARG A 77 -3.83 1.83 10.99
C ARG A 77 -3.63 0.44 10.41
N ALA A 78 -3.20 0.35 9.14
CA ALA A 78 -3.21 -0.91 8.39
C ALA A 78 -1.83 -1.41 7.98
N VAL A 79 -0.82 -0.59 8.06
CA VAL A 79 0.55 -0.94 7.69
C VAL A 79 1.45 -0.91 8.91
#